data_e7045b1fa69780f34a9b07aa9be0700e
#
_entry.id   e7045b1fa69780f34a9b07aa9be0700e
#
_cell.length_a   1.000
_cell.length_b   1.000
_cell.length_c   1.000
_cell.angle_alpha   90.00
_cell.angle_beta   90.00
_cell.angle_gamma   90.00
#
_symmetry.space_group_name_H-M   'P 1'
#
loop_
_entity.id
_entity.type
_entity.pdbx_description
1 polymer ?
#
loop_
_entity_poly.entity_id
_entity_poly.type
_entity_poly.pdbx_seq_one_letter_code
_entity_poly.pdbx_strand_id
1 'polypeptide(L)'
;MKDCDYVIHVASPFPSAPPETEDEVIAPAVNGTKSVLEACAKSGTVKRVIVTSSVVAIHTGNQDKGYMLTEKDWAVLESCPPYEKSKVLAEQSAWEFVKTLPDEQKYELVVVNPGYMLGPIIHGSNCTSMEIHRRMLQREMPMLPKLQLAISDVRDVATAHVKSLTLPDAPGNRFIITSGSMWMREFAQTLRREFTSQGYSIPTTYCPKFGLRVMSLFDKSVKSVIPNIGKVVNVSNEKMIKELGITPTEMEKSIIDMAYSMIDEGFVKRTKGYNGNQSRNNENNS
;
A
#
# COMPACT_ATOMS: atom_id res chain seq x y z
N MET A 1 -19.93 17.01 -6.69
CA MET A 1 -20.49 15.65 -6.40
C MET A 1 -22.02 15.61 -6.56
N LYS A 2 -22.54 16.38 -7.51
CA LYS A 2 -23.97 16.39 -7.81
C LYS A 2 -24.37 15.01 -8.31
N ASP A 3 -25.50 14.48 -7.79
CA ASP A 3 -26.10 13.20 -8.18
C ASP A 3 -25.21 11.94 -7.94
N CYS A 4 -24.29 12.01 -6.98
CA CYS A 4 -23.50 10.85 -6.55
C CYS A 4 -24.05 10.30 -5.24
N ASP A 5 -24.29 8.98 -5.18
CA ASP A 5 -24.66 8.26 -3.95
C ASP A 5 -23.44 7.85 -3.12
N TYR A 6 -22.33 7.54 -3.79
CA TYR A 6 -21.10 7.01 -3.17
C TYR A 6 -19.87 7.71 -3.68
N VAL A 7 -18.86 7.85 -2.82
CA VAL A 7 -17.56 8.41 -3.17
C VAL A 7 -16.45 7.50 -2.69
N ILE A 8 -15.51 7.17 -3.58
CA ILE A 8 -14.26 6.50 -3.24
C ILE A 8 -13.13 7.53 -3.37
N HIS A 9 -12.54 7.90 -2.23
CA HIS A 9 -11.43 8.85 -2.17
C HIS A 9 -10.10 8.10 -2.05
N VAL A 10 -9.46 7.84 -3.19
CA VAL A 10 -8.16 7.15 -3.28
C VAL A 10 -7.00 8.14 -3.30
N ALA A 11 -7.24 9.35 -3.83
CA ALA A 11 -6.20 10.34 -4.08
C ALA A 11 -5.55 10.81 -2.77
N SER A 12 -4.23 10.70 -2.71
CA SER A 12 -3.41 11.23 -1.62
C SER A 12 -2.00 11.47 -2.15
N PRO A 13 -1.31 12.53 -1.72
CA PRO A 13 0.07 12.74 -2.11
C PRO A 13 0.94 11.55 -1.72
N PHE A 14 1.75 11.09 -2.67
CA PHE A 14 2.81 10.14 -2.40
C PHE A 14 4.10 10.71 -3.00
N PRO A 15 5.02 11.24 -2.18
CA PRO A 15 6.21 11.90 -2.69
C PRO A 15 7.15 10.87 -3.33
N SER A 16 7.66 11.17 -4.53
CA SER A 16 8.67 10.36 -5.22
C SER A 16 10.07 10.52 -4.60
N ALA A 17 10.26 11.55 -3.79
CA ALA A 17 11.47 11.81 -3.02
C ALA A 17 11.10 12.27 -1.59
N PRO A 18 11.98 12.08 -0.59
CA PRO A 18 11.74 12.62 0.75
C PRO A 18 11.50 14.13 0.68
N PRO A 19 10.41 14.63 1.33
CA PRO A 19 10.06 16.04 1.31
C PRO A 19 11.13 16.87 2.05
N GLU A 20 11.23 18.14 1.73
CA GLU A 20 12.13 19.08 2.45
C GLU A 20 11.53 19.42 3.81
N THR A 21 10.23 19.60 3.88
CA THR A 21 9.46 19.81 5.10
C THR A 21 8.32 18.82 5.25
N GLU A 22 7.92 18.49 6.48
CA GLU A 22 6.77 17.57 6.70
C GLU A 22 5.48 18.13 6.09
N ASP A 23 5.29 19.45 6.10
CA ASP A 23 4.08 20.11 5.61
C ASP A 23 3.85 19.94 4.10
N GLU A 24 4.90 19.71 3.32
CA GLU A 24 4.75 19.42 1.88
C GLU A 24 3.92 18.17 1.59
N VAL A 25 3.85 17.26 2.53
CA VAL A 25 3.08 15.99 2.39
C VAL A 25 1.85 16.00 3.30
N ILE A 26 1.97 16.53 4.52
CA ILE A 26 0.90 16.50 5.52
C ILE A 26 -0.25 17.42 5.12
N ALA A 27 0.05 18.70 4.82
CA ALA A 27 -0.99 19.67 4.52
C ALA A 27 -1.83 19.29 3.28
N PRO A 28 -1.25 18.87 2.13
CA PRO A 28 -2.05 18.42 1.00
C PRO A 28 -2.86 17.15 1.29
N ALA A 29 -2.35 16.21 2.09
CA ALA A 29 -3.08 14.99 2.45
C ALA A 29 -4.30 15.30 3.33
N VAL A 30 -4.12 16.10 4.38
CA VAL A 30 -5.19 16.48 5.32
C VAL A 30 -6.22 17.38 4.63
N ASN A 31 -5.75 18.43 3.95
CA ASN A 31 -6.64 19.40 3.30
C ASN A 31 -7.38 18.78 2.12
N GLY A 32 -6.71 17.92 1.33
CA GLY A 32 -7.34 17.19 0.24
C GLY A 32 -8.45 16.27 0.73
N THR A 33 -8.19 15.51 1.80
CA THR A 33 -9.21 14.66 2.41
C THR A 33 -10.38 15.48 2.93
N LYS A 34 -10.14 16.55 3.70
CA LYS A 34 -11.20 17.44 4.20
C LYS A 34 -12.02 18.06 3.08
N SER A 35 -11.37 18.56 2.02
CA SER A 35 -12.07 19.18 0.88
C SER A 35 -13.03 18.21 0.18
N VAL A 36 -12.63 16.93 0.03
CA VAL A 36 -13.52 15.91 -0.53
C VAL A 36 -14.69 15.64 0.41
N LEU A 37 -14.43 15.48 1.70
CA LEU A 37 -15.48 15.22 2.71
C LEU A 37 -16.47 16.38 2.83
N GLU A 38 -16.00 17.63 2.81
CA GLU A 38 -16.85 18.83 2.77
C GLU A 38 -17.71 18.87 1.52
N ALA A 39 -17.15 18.54 0.35
CA ALA A 39 -17.91 18.48 -0.89
C ALA A 39 -18.97 17.38 -0.87
N CYS A 40 -18.71 16.26 -0.18
CA CYS A 40 -19.73 15.22 0.06
C CYS A 40 -20.86 15.73 0.94
N ALA A 41 -20.56 16.38 2.06
CA ALA A 41 -21.54 16.96 2.97
C ALA A 41 -22.42 18.01 2.27
N LYS A 42 -21.80 18.93 1.52
CA LYS A 42 -22.50 19.98 0.76
C LYS A 42 -23.37 19.44 -0.38
N SER A 43 -23.11 18.23 -0.89
CA SER A 43 -23.91 17.67 -1.99
C SER A 43 -25.31 17.26 -1.56
N GLY A 44 -25.48 16.84 -0.31
CA GLY A 44 -26.74 16.32 0.23
C GLY A 44 -27.25 15.00 -0.37
N THR A 45 -26.50 14.42 -1.35
CA THR A 45 -26.88 13.18 -2.04
C THR A 45 -25.98 12.00 -1.67
N VAL A 46 -24.76 12.27 -1.20
CA VAL A 46 -23.79 11.23 -0.85
C VAL A 46 -24.23 10.49 0.41
N LYS A 47 -24.37 9.18 0.30
CA LYS A 47 -24.76 8.27 1.38
C LYS A 47 -23.57 7.69 2.12
N ARG A 48 -22.50 7.38 1.39
CA ARG A 48 -21.30 6.78 1.98
C ARG A 48 -20.01 7.21 1.25
N VAL A 49 -18.97 7.42 2.04
CA VAL A 49 -17.62 7.74 1.55
C VAL A 49 -16.65 6.66 2.00
N ILE A 50 -15.86 6.16 1.05
CA ILE A 50 -14.75 5.22 1.33
C ILE A 50 -13.44 5.99 1.18
N VAL A 51 -12.66 6.08 2.25
CA VAL A 51 -11.33 6.74 2.23
C VAL A 51 -10.23 5.70 2.20
N THR A 52 -9.31 5.84 1.26
CA THR A 52 -8.09 5.01 1.21
C THR A 52 -7.02 5.62 2.09
N SER A 53 -6.78 5.01 3.24
CA SER A 53 -5.67 5.31 4.13
C SER A 53 -4.48 4.38 3.84
N SER A 54 -3.84 3.84 4.87
CA SER A 54 -2.75 2.87 4.74
C SER A 54 -2.57 2.10 6.05
N VAL A 55 -2.05 0.88 5.96
CA VAL A 55 -1.63 0.10 7.12
C VAL A 55 -0.54 0.80 7.96
N VAL A 56 0.22 1.73 7.36
CA VAL A 56 1.21 2.54 8.09
C VAL A 56 0.56 3.44 9.15
N ALA A 57 -0.72 3.81 8.97
CA ALA A 57 -1.49 4.53 9.98
C ALA A 57 -1.83 3.66 11.22
N ILE A 58 -1.50 2.38 11.19
CA ILE A 58 -1.75 1.41 12.25
C ILE A 58 -0.42 0.93 12.86
N HIS A 59 0.53 0.48 12.04
CA HIS A 59 1.69 -0.23 12.55
C HIS A 59 2.92 0.63 12.84
N THR A 60 3.04 1.84 12.26
CA THR A 60 4.26 2.65 12.45
C THR A 60 4.47 3.02 13.91
N GLY A 61 5.66 2.74 14.43
CA GLY A 61 6.00 2.90 15.84
C GLY A 61 5.47 1.78 16.77
N ASN A 62 4.64 0.87 16.25
CA ASN A 62 4.10 -0.27 16.97
C ASN A 62 4.76 -1.60 16.60
N GLN A 63 5.70 -1.59 15.66
CA GLN A 63 6.45 -2.79 15.29
C GLN A 63 7.18 -3.35 16.54
N ASP A 64 7.34 -4.65 16.57
CA ASP A 64 8.00 -5.38 17.68
C ASP A 64 7.28 -5.38 19.03
N LYS A 65 6.02 -4.95 19.11
CA LYS A 65 5.24 -5.01 20.38
C LYS A 65 4.85 -6.44 20.79
N GLY A 66 5.14 -7.45 19.98
CA GLY A 66 4.91 -8.85 20.31
C GLY A 66 3.44 -9.32 20.18
N TYR A 67 2.51 -8.44 19.81
CA TYR A 67 1.13 -8.80 19.53
C TYR A 67 0.74 -8.43 18.08
N MET A 68 -0.36 -9.01 17.60
CA MET A 68 -0.91 -8.73 16.29
C MET A 68 -1.72 -7.44 16.33
N LEU A 69 -1.34 -6.46 15.52
CA LEU A 69 -2.05 -5.19 15.39
C LEU A 69 -3.35 -5.38 14.59
N THR A 70 -4.36 -4.63 14.97
CA THR A 70 -5.69 -4.68 14.39
C THR A 70 -6.15 -3.28 13.98
N GLU A 71 -7.35 -3.17 13.45
CA GLU A 71 -7.99 -1.90 13.10
C GLU A 71 -8.25 -0.97 14.31
N LYS A 72 -8.11 -1.48 15.54
CA LYS A 72 -8.22 -0.67 16.76
C LYS A 72 -6.95 0.12 17.08
N ASP A 73 -5.82 -0.32 16.52
CA ASP A 73 -4.53 0.29 16.77
C ASP A 73 -4.32 1.53 15.90
N TRP A 74 -3.52 2.46 16.41
CA TRP A 74 -3.04 3.62 15.70
C TRP A 74 -1.53 3.69 15.78
N ALA A 75 -0.92 4.18 14.71
CA ALA A 75 0.51 4.45 14.68
C ALA A 75 0.91 5.47 15.75
N VAL A 76 2.15 5.34 16.24
CA VAL A 76 2.75 6.29 17.18
C VAL A 76 3.25 7.50 16.39
N LEU A 77 2.54 8.61 16.47
CA LEU A 77 2.72 9.78 15.61
C LEU A 77 4.15 10.34 15.63
N GLU A 78 4.78 10.33 16.82
CA GLU A 78 6.16 10.80 17.03
C GLU A 78 7.20 9.90 16.35
N SER A 79 6.82 8.67 16.05
CA SER A 79 7.68 7.69 15.36
C SER A 79 7.45 7.67 13.84
N CYS A 80 6.48 8.45 13.35
CA CYS A 80 6.11 8.45 11.93
C CYS A 80 7.01 9.35 11.11
N PRO A 81 7.66 8.82 10.05
CA PRO A 81 8.19 9.65 8.98
C PRO A 81 7.10 10.51 8.31
N PRO A 82 7.45 11.54 7.54
CA PRO A 82 6.48 12.50 7.00
C PRO A 82 5.30 11.89 6.24
N TYR A 83 5.54 10.88 5.40
CA TYR A 83 4.47 10.20 4.66
C TYR A 83 3.52 9.44 5.59
N GLU A 84 4.05 8.61 6.47
CA GLU A 84 3.28 7.84 7.44
C GLU A 84 2.46 8.77 8.34
N LYS A 85 3.08 9.86 8.79
CA LYS A 85 2.43 10.90 9.58
C LYS A 85 1.27 11.56 8.82
N SER A 86 1.46 11.83 7.52
CA SER A 86 0.41 12.37 6.67
C SER A 86 -0.81 11.46 6.57
N LYS A 87 -0.59 10.14 6.49
CA LYS A 87 -1.66 9.13 6.45
C LYS A 87 -2.42 9.05 7.77
N VAL A 88 -1.72 9.07 8.90
CA VAL A 88 -2.35 9.10 10.23
C VAL A 88 -3.24 10.34 10.36
N LEU A 89 -2.68 11.53 10.11
CA LEU A 89 -3.39 12.79 10.30
C LEU A 89 -4.56 12.97 9.33
N ALA A 90 -4.41 12.55 8.07
CA ALA A 90 -5.49 12.59 7.10
C ALA A 90 -6.65 11.68 7.52
N GLU A 91 -6.37 10.45 7.97
CA GLU A 91 -7.39 9.53 8.43
C GLU A 91 -8.07 10.02 9.72
N GLN A 92 -7.29 10.47 10.71
CA GLN A 92 -7.86 11.04 11.93
C GLN A 92 -8.74 12.25 11.62
N SER A 93 -8.29 13.13 10.72
CA SER A 93 -9.10 14.30 10.32
C SER A 93 -10.40 13.92 9.62
N ALA A 94 -10.43 12.78 8.89
CA ALA A 94 -11.65 12.29 8.28
C ALA A 94 -12.67 11.83 9.34
N TRP A 95 -12.22 11.03 10.31
CA TRP A 95 -13.07 10.59 11.41
C TRP A 95 -13.62 11.75 12.25
N GLU A 96 -12.77 12.72 12.59
CA GLU A 96 -13.19 13.90 13.36
C GLU A 96 -14.17 14.76 12.55
N PHE A 97 -13.94 14.99 11.26
CA PHE A 97 -14.83 15.76 10.42
C PHE A 97 -16.25 15.19 10.39
N VAL A 98 -16.38 13.87 10.17
CA VAL A 98 -17.70 13.22 10.07
C VAL A 98 -18.47 13.31 11.39
N LYS A 99 -17.78 13.26 12.54
CA LYS A 99 -18.41 13.44 13.86
C LYS A 99 -19.05 14.83 14.07
N THR A 100 -18.49 15.85 13.41
CA THR A 100 -18.93 17.25 13.55
C THR A 100 -20.08 17.62 12.60
N LEU A 101 -20.44 16.74 11.67
CA LEU A 101 -21.49 17.02 10.70
C LEU A 101 -22.87 17.11 11.37
N PRO A 102 -23.69 18.13 11.01
CA PRO A 102 -25.09 18.18 11.40
C PRO A 102 -25.87 17.01 10.74
N ASP A 103 -26.98 16.59 11.36
CA ASP A 103 -27.71 15.38 10.97
C ASP A 103 -28.14 15.40 9.50
N GLU A 104 -28.52 16.53 8.96
CA GLU A 104 -28.94 16.72 7.57
C GLU A 104 -27.83 16.60 6.54
N GLN A 105 -26.56 16.63 6.99
CA GLN A 105 -25.37 16.52 6.15
C GLN A 105 -24.58 15.23 6.40
N LYS A 106 -25.07 14.39 7.32
CA LYS A 106 -24.39 13.13 7.68
C LYS A 106 -24.40 12.14 6.53
N TYR A 107 -23.27 11.51 6.34
CA TYR A 107 -23.05 10.33 5.51
C TYR A 107 -22.19 9.32 6.27
N GLU A 108 -22.17 8.12 5.78
CA GLU A 108 -21.38 7.04 6.37
C GLU A 108 -19.93 7.10 5.89
N LEU A 109 -18.98 6.87 6.80
CA LEU A 109 -17.56 6.79 6.50
C LEU A 109 -17.04 5.38 6.71
N VAL A 110 -16.26 4.89 5.74
CA VAL A 110 -15.47 3.66 5.83
C VAL A 110 -14.03 3.97 5.47
N VAL A 111 -13.06 3.35 6.14
CA VAL A 111 -11.65 3.51 5.81
C VAL A 111 -11.04 2.17 5.42
N VAL A 112 -10.35 2.16 4.30
CA VAL A 112 -9.57 1.02 3.80
C VAL A 112 -8.09 1.31 4.05
N ASN A 113 -7.40 0.40 4.74
CA ASN A 113 -5.98 0.51 5.11
C ASN A 113 -5.16 -0.57 4.38
N PRO A 114 -4.78 -0.36 3.10
CA PRO A 114 -3.95 -1.31 2.38
C PRO A 114 -2.50 -1.27 2.86
N GLY A 115 -1.81 -2.40 2.70
CA GLY A 115 -0.37 -2.50 2.81
C GLY A 115 0.36 -2.05 1.54
N TYR A 116 1.54 -2.59 1.32
CA TYR A 116 2.32 -2.39 0.10
C TYR A 116 1.62 -3.08 -1.07
N MET A 117 0.99 -2.29 -1.94
CA MET A 117 0.13 -2.79 -3.01
C MET A 117 0.95 -3.37 -4.17
N LEU A 118 0.64 -4.62 -4.52
CA LEU A 118 1.21 -5.39 -5.62
C LEU A 118 0.10 -5.93 -6.51
N GLY A 119 0.48 -6.53 -7.62
CA GLY A 119 -0.45 -7.14 -8.57
C GLY A 119 -0.29 -6.58 -9.98
N PRO A 120 -1.11 -7.02 -10.93
CA PRO A 120 -0.97 -6.63 -12.33
C PRO A 120 -1.21 -5.13 -12.52
N ILE A 121 -0.40 -4.53 -13.40
CA ILE A 121 -0.55 -3.14 -13.83
C ILE A 121 -1.62 -3.08 -14.90
N ILE A 122 -2.57 -2.16 -14.75
CA ILE A 122 -3.68 -2.01 -15.70
C ILE A 122 -3.34 -1.01 -16.82
N HIS A 123 -2.63 0.07 -16.50
CA HIS A 123 -2.15 1.06 -17.47
C HIS A 123 -0.91 1.78 -16.97
N GLY A 124 -0.08 2.20 -17.93
CA GLY A 124 1.26 2.73 -17.85
C GLY A 124 1.53 3.96 -17.01
N SER A 125 1.04 4.01 -15.77
CA SER A 125 1.46 5.03 -14.82
C SER A 125 2.52 4.47 -13.88
N ASN A 126 3.66 5.17 -13.79
CA ASN A 126 4.66 4.87 -12.78
C ASN A 126 4.05 5.03 -11.37
N CYS A 127 4.07 3.95 -10.59
CA CYS A 127 3.73 4.00 -9.17
C CYS A 127 4.93 3.57 -8.32
N THR A 128 4.99 4.06 -7.09
CA THR A 128 6.13 3.81 -6.21
C THR A 128 6.30 2.33 -5.85
N SER A 129 5.20 1.56 -5.83
CA SER A 129 5.27 0.11 -5.60
C SER A 129 6.03 -0.64 -6.69
N MET A 130 6.03 -0.12 -7.93
CA MET A 130 6.79 -0.70 -9.04
C MET A 130 8.30 -0.53 -8.86
N GLU A 131 8.73 0.52 -8.16
CA GLU A 131 10.15 0.87 -8.07
C GLU A 131 11.00 -0.22 -7.41
N ILE A 132 10.50 -0.88 -6.37
CA ILE A 132 11.21 -2.00 -5.73
C ILE A 132 11.36 -3.17 -6.71
N HIS A 133 10.29 -3.55 -7.43
CA HIS A 133 10.35 -4.58 -8.45
C HIS A 133 11.34 -4.24 -9.57
N ARG A 134 11.23 -3.02 -10.11
CA ARG A 134 12.09 -2.54 -11.19
C ARG A 134 13.56 -2.61 -10.79
N ARG A 135 13.90 -2.07 -9.61
CA ARG A 135 15.28 -2.06 -9.11
C ARG A 135 15.82 -3.46 -8.84
N MET A 136 14.98 -4.41 -8.42
CA MET A 136 15.38 -5.80 -8.24
C MET A 136 15.60 -6.50 -9.58
N LEU A 137 14.65 -6.40 -10.51
CA LEU A 137 14.71 -7.06 -11.82
C LEU A 137 15.82 -6.49 -12.71
N GLN A 138 16.09 -5.18 -12.64
CA GLN A 138 17.17 -4.51 -13.38
C GLN A 138 18.51 -4.53 -12.63
N ARG A 139 18.56 -5.16 -11.44
CA ARG A 139 19.75 -5.26 -10.59
C ARG A 139 20.31 -3.89 -10.14
N GLU A 140 19.47 -2.88 -10.06
CA GLU A 140 19.86 -1.55 -9.55
C GLU A 140 19.97 -1.52 -8.01
N MET A 141 19.46 -2.54 -7.34
CA MET A 141 19.59 -2.75 -5.90
C MET A 141 20.46 -3.99 -5.65
N PRO A 142 21.79 -3.87 -5.54
CA PRO A 142 22.70 -5.03 -5.45
C PRO A 142 22.58 -5.81 -4.14
N MET A 143 22.09 -5.18 -3.08
CA MET A 143 21.82 -5.78 -1.77
C MET A 143 20.51 -5.22 -1.20
N LEU A 144 19.83 -6.02 -0.37
CA LEU A 144 18.52 -5.72 0.18
C LEU A 144 18.60 -5.17 1.60
N PRO A 145 17.78 -4.17 1.98
CA PRO A 145 17.56 -3.86 3.38
C PRO A 145 16.81 -5.00 4.07
N LYS A 146 17.10 -5.27 5.34
CA LYS A 146 16.31 -6.22 6.16
C LYS A 146 15.00 -5.53 6.57
N LEU A 147 14.09 -5.37 5.62
CA LEU A 147 12.80 -4.73 5.80
C LEU A 147 11.69 -5.75 5.62
N GLN A 148 10.64 -5.67 6.43
CA GLN A 148 9.42 -6.44 6.28
C GLN A 148 8.30 -5.52 5.80
N LEU A 149 7.51 -6.00 4.83
CA LEU A 149 6.41 -5.26 4.23
C LEU A 149 5.10 -6.03 4.45
N ALA A 150 4.06 -5.35 4.90
CA ALA A 150 2.71 -5.87 4.80
C ALA A 150 2.27 -5.77 3.33
N ILE A 151 1.92 -6.89 2.71
CA ILE A 151 1.62 -7.01 1.28
C ILE A 151 0.12 -6.99 1.06
N SER A 152 -0.33 -6.25 0.06
CA SER A 152 -1.71 -6.25 -0.42
C SER A 152 -1.75 -6.52 -1.91
N ASP A 153 -2.70 -7.31 -2.35
CA ASP A 153 -3.00 -7.40 -3.78
C ASP A 153 -3.96 -6.28 -4.19
N VAL A 154 -3.68 -5.63 -5.31
CA VAL A 154 -4.48 -4.52 -5.83
C VAL A 154 -5.92 -4.93 -6.12
N ARG A 155 -6.15 -6.20 -6.52
CA ARG A 155 -7.49 -6.76 -6.79
C ARG A 155 -8.29 -6.91 -5.50
N ASP A 156 -7.64 -7.33 -4.41
CA ASP A 156 -8.28 -7.43 -3.08
C ASP A 156 -8.62 -6.05 -2.53
N VAL A 157 -7.72 -5.08 -2.72
CA VAL A 157 -7.95 -3.68 -2.33
C VAL A 157 -9.12 -3.09 -3.11
N ALA A 158 -9.17 -3.29 -4.43
CA ALA A 158 -10.29 -2.82 -5.25
C ALA A 158 -11.61 -3.48 -4.81
N THR A 159 -11.60 -4.80 -4.57
CA THR A 159 -12.76 -5.54 -4.06
C THR A 159 -13.23 -5.02 -2.71
N ALA A 160 -12.30 -4.68 -1.81
CA ALA A 160 -12.62 -4.09 -0.51
C ALA A 160 -13.33 -2.74 -0.65
N HIS A 161 -12.87 -1.88 -1.55
CA HIS A 161 -13.53 -0.60 -1.83
C HIS A 161 -14.96 -0.81 -2.34
N VAL A 162 -15.14 -1.70 -3.32
CA VAL A 162 -16.47 -1.96 -3.91
C VAL A 162 -17.44 -2.58 -2.89
N LYS A 163 -16.99 -3.60 -2.14
CA LYS A 163 -17.82 -4.21 -1.09
C LYS A 163 -18.19 -3.23 0.01
N SER A 164 -17.28 -2.36 0.40
CA SER A 164 -17.51 -1.34 1.43
C SER A 164 -18.58 -0.31 1.03
N LEU A 165 -18.89 -0.15 -0.27
CA LEU A 165 -19.95 0.77 -0.70
C LEU A 165 -21.34 0.32 -0.23
N THR A 166 -21.61 -0.98 -0.21
CA THR A 166 -22.97 -1.51 -0.02
C THR A 166 -23.14 -2.41 1.20
N LEU A 167 -22.04 -2.89 1.80
CA LEU A 167 -22.12 -3.75 2.97
C LEU A 167 -22.76 -2.99 4.14
N PRO A 168 -23.88 -3.50 4.75
CA PRO A 168 -24.59 -2.80 5.81
C PRO A 168 -23.74 -2.49 7.05
N ASP A 169 -22.85 -3.40 7.44
CA ASP A 169 -22.04 -3.29 8.65
C ASP A 169 -20.67 -2.62 8.41
N ALA A 170 -20.39 -2.13 7.19
CA ALA A 170 -19.15 -1.44 6.88
C ALA A 170 -19.01 -0.04 7.49
N PRO A 171 -20.09 0.77 7.63
CA PRO A 171 -19.98 2.13 8.18
C PRO A 171 -19.33 2.19 9.55
N GLY A 172 -18.51 3.23 9.77
CA GLY A 172 -17.82 3.44 11.03
C GLY A 172 -16.61 2.53 11.22
N ASN A 173 -16.24 1.73 10.23
CA ASN A 173 -15.17 0.75 10.32
C ASN A 173 -13.93 1.13 9.51
N ARG A 174 -12.78 0.67 10.02
CA ARG A 174 -11.51 0.54 9.33
C ARG A 174 -11.35 -0.91 8.87
N PHE A 175 -10.70 -1.13 7.73
CA PHE A 175 -10.39 -2.47 7.23
C PHE A 175 -8.94 -2.55 6.78
N ILE A 176 -8.14 -3.37 7.47
CA ILE A 176 -6.79 -3.73 7.02
C ILE A 176 -6.93 -4.71 5.86
N ILE A 177 -6.42 -4.32 4.70
CA ILE A 177 -6.40 -5.18 3.53
C ILE A 177 -4.98 -5.64 3.29
N THR A 178 -4.67 -6.85 3.69
CA THR A 178 -3.34 -7.45 3.52
C THR A 178 -3.41 -8.96 3.36
N SER A 179 -2.52 -9.50 2.52
CA SER A 179 -2.32 -10.94 2.38
C SER A 179 -1.37 -11.51 3.44
N GLY A 180 -0.72 -10.62 4.22
CA GLY A 180 0.26 -10.97 5.23
C GLY A 180 1.50 -10.07 5.14
N SER A 181 2.56 -10.43 5.87
CA SER A 181 3.82 -9.69 5.89
C SER A 181 4.98 -10.56 5.41
N MET A 182 5.86 -9.97 4.59
CA MET A 182 6.97 -10.68 3.95
C MET A 182 8.27 -9.86 4.05
N TRP A 183 9.38 -10.53 4.32
CA TRP A 183 10.70 -9.90 4.26
C TRP A 183 11.15 -9.66 2.82
N MET A 184 11.84 -8.56 2.56
CA MET A 184 12.36 -8.25 1.22
C MET A 184 13.25 -9.36 0.62
N ARG A 185 13.90 -10.19 1.46
CA ARG A 185 14.64 -11.36 0.96
C ARG A 185 13.71 -12.43 0.40
N GLU A 186 12.61 -12.73 1.07
CA GLU A 186 11.60 -13.70 0.62
C GLU A 186 10.95 -13.22 -0.68
N PHE A 187 10.61 -11.94 -0.72
CA PHE A 187 10.14 -11.27 -1.92
C PHE A 187 11.11 -11.44 -3.11
N ALA A 188 12.40 -11.13 -2.90
CA ALA A 188 13.42 -11.30 -3.92
C ALA A 188 13.64 -12.77 -4.30
N GLN A 189 13.50 -13.71 -3.36
CA GLN A 189 13.58 -15.14 -3.63
C GLN A 189 12.43 -15.62 -4.51
N THR A 190 11.21 -15.09 -4.33
CA THR A 190 10.08 -15.36 -5.20
C THR A 190 10.37 -14.92 -6.63
N LEU A 191 10.82 -13.68 -6.82
CA LEU A 191 11.24 -13.20 -8.15
C LEU A 191 12.38 -14.04 -8.73
N ARG A 192 13.36 -14.41 -7.91
CA ARG A 192 14.52 -15.20 -8.35
C ARG A 192 14.11 -16.58 -8.84
N ARG A 193 13.21 -17.28 -8.14
CA ARG A 193 12.71 -18.60 -8.55
C ARG A 193 12.07 -18.54 -9.93
N GLU A 194 11.25 -17.53 -10.17
CA GLU A 194 10.48 -17.39 -11.41
C GLU A 194 11.32 -16.87 -12.57
N PHE A 195 12.15 -15.85 -12.35
CA PHE A 195 12.75 -15.08 -13.43
C PHE A 195 14.21 -15.40 -13.73
N THR A 196 14.91 -16.24 -12.93
CA THR A 196 16.32 -16.57 -13.21
C THR A 196 16.48 -17.33 -14.51
N SER A 197 15.62 -18.30 -14.80
CA SER A 197 15.62 -19.04 -16.06
C SER A 197 15.30 -18.16 -17.28
N GLN A 198 14.64 -17.04 -17.05
CA GLN A 198 14.29 -16.04 -18.05
C GLN A 198 15.38 -14.96 -18.20
N GLY A 199 16.55 -15.12 -17.56
CA GLY A 199 17.72 -14.26 -17.73
C GLY A 199 17.81 -13.07 -16.79
N TYR A 200 16.94 -12.97 -15.75
CA TYR A 200 17.03 -11.93 -14.73
C TYR A 200 17.88 -12.37 -13.55
N SER A 201 18.76 -11.48 -13.08
CA SER A 201 19.66 -11.74 -11.95
C SER A 201 19.24 -10.95 -10.71
N ILE A 202 18.40 -11.56 -9.88
CA ILE A 202 17.79 -10.91 -8.72
C ILE A 202 18.69 -11.10 -7.47
N PRO A 203 19.10 -10.02 -6.78
CA PRO A 203 19.89 -10.09 -5.56
C PRO A 203 19.03 -10.55 -4.37
N THR A 204 19.60 -11.42 -3.52
CA THR A 204 18.94 -11.94 -2.32
C THR A 204 19.75 -11.74 -1.04
N THR A 205 20.90 -11.04 -1.13
CA THR A 205 21.78 -10.80 0.00
C THR A 205 21.37 -9.55 0.75
N TYR A 206 21.31 -9.63 2.08
CA TYR A 206 21.07 -8.45 2.91
C TYR A 206 22.28 -7.52 2.95
N CYS A 207 22.04 -6.23 2.85
CA CYS A 207 23.02 -5.20 3.13
C CYS A 207 23.29 -5.14 4.63
N PRO A 208 24.56 -5.18 5.07
CA PRO A 208 24.91 -4.94 6.47
C PRO A 208 24.43 -3.56 6.94
N LYS A 209 24.04 -3.44 8.21
CA LYS A 209 23.55 -2.15 8.77
C LYS A 209 24.54 -1.00 8.54
N PHE A 210 25.86 -1.27 8.63
CA PHE A 210 26.89 -0.28 8.34
C PHE A 210 26.85 0.20 6.89
N GLY A 211 26.72 -0.70 5.93
CA GLY A 211 26.59 -0.35 4.51
C GLY A 211 25.37 0.54 4.23
N LEU A 212 24.22 0.23 4.85
CA LEU A 212 23.02 1.07 4.73
C LEU A 212 23.22 2.48 5.32
N ARG A 213 23.96 2.61 6.43
CA ARG A 213 24.30 3.92 7.00
C ARG A 213 25.18 4.75 6.06
N VAL A 214 26.16 4.12 5.43
CA VAL A 214 27.01 4.80 4.44
C VAL A 214 26.18 5.21 3.22
N MET A 215 25.35 4.32 2.68
CA MET A 215 24.47 4.63 1.54
C MET A 215 23.49 5.76 1.85
N SER A 216 23.00 5.86 3.08
CA SER A 216 22.07 6.91 3.49
C SER A 216 22.64 8.32 3.48
N LEU A 217 23.97 8.46 3.40
CA LEU A 217 24.63 9.76 3.22
C LEU A 217 24.46 10.29 1.79
N PHE A 218 24.23 9.39 0.83
CA PHE A 218 24.16 9.71 -0.60
C PHE A 218 22.74 9.51 -1.17
N ASP A 219 21.91 8.68 -0.52
CA ASP A 219 20.54 8.35 -0.96
C ASP A 219 19.54 8.59 0.16
N LYS A 220 18.73 9.65 0.00
CA LYS A 220 17.66 10.03 0.95
C LYS A 220 16.62 8.92 1.10
N SER A 221 16.37 8.12 0.05
CA SER A 221 15.41 7.00 0.11
C SER A 221 15.89 5.88 1.04
N VAL A 222 17.20 5.62 1.09
CA VAL A 222 17.80 4.68 2.04
C VAL A 222 17.68 5.22 3.47
N LYS A 223 17.85 6.53 3.66
CA LYS A 223 17.72 7.17 4.99
C LYS A 223 16.33 6.96 5.58
N SER A 224 15.27 7.05 4.78
CA SER A 224 13.88 6.93 5.24
C SER A 224 13.52 5.52 5.75
N VAL A 225 14.18 4.47 5.25
CA VAL A 225 13.88 3.08 5.65
C VAL A 225 14.71 2.59 6.85
N ILE A 226 15.79 3.32 7.22
CA ILE A 226 16.67 2.92 8.35
C ILE A 226 15.90 2.67 9.66
N PRO A 227 14.93 3.52 10.08
CA PRO A 227 14.19 3.30 11.32
C PRO A 227 13.40 1.99 11.37
N ASN A 228 13.08 1.42 10.20
CA ASN A 228 12.28 0.20 10.08
C ASN A 228 13.11 -1.07 9.83
N ILE A 229 14.45 -0.95 9.75
CA ILE A 229 15.34 -2.08 9.52
C ILE A 229 15.29 -3.10 10.65
N GLY A 230 14.91 -4.33 10.31
CA GLY A 230 14.83 -5.46 11.24
C GLY A 230 13.57 -5.52 12.07
N LYS A 231 12.67 -4.53 11.96
CA LYS A 231 11.40 -4.53 12.68
C LYS A 231 10.39 -5.48 12.04
N VAL A 232 9.57 -6.10 12.88
CA VAL A 232 8.50 -7.01 12.47
C VAL A 232 7.19 -6.24 12.29
N VAL A 233 6.54 -6.42 11.17
CA VAL A 233 5.19 -5.89 10.89
C VAL A 233 4.21 -7.03 11.04
N ASN A 234 3.42 -7.01 12.12
CA ASN A 234 2.45 -8.05 12.44
C ASN A 234 1.04 -7.44 12.51
N VAL A 235 0.30 -7.52 11.43
CA VAL A 235 -1.05 -6.94 11.28
C VAL A 235 -2.05 -8.01 10.91
N SER A 236 -3.26 -7.92 11.50
CA SER A 236 -4.36 -8.86 11.24
C SER A 236 -5.08 -8.51 9.94
N ASN A 237 -5.47 -9.53 9.18
CA ASN A 237 -6.41 -9.41 8.06
C ASN A 237 -7.74 -10.11 8.36
N GLU A 238 -7.97 -10.47 9.61
CA GLU A 238 -9.13 -11.26 10.03
C GLU A 238 -10.45 -10.57 9.69
N LYS A 239 -10.50 -9.26 9.88
CA LYS A 239 -11.70 -8.46 9.60
C LYS A 239 -12.01 -8.40 8.11
N MET A 240 -10.99 -8.26 7.25
CA MET A 240 -11.11 -8.36 5.79
C MET A 240 -11.75 -9.70 5.39
N ILE A 241 -11.30 -10.79 5.98
CA ILE A 241 -11.78 -12.14 5.67
C ILE A 241 -13.22 -12.35 6.18
N LYS A 242 -13.47 -12.02 7.45
CA LYS A 242 -14.75 -12.32 8.11
C LYS A 242 -15.88 -11.38 7.70
N GLU A 243 -15.61 -10.09 7.62
CA GLU A 243 -16.65 -9.08 7.41
C GLU A 243 -16.78 -8.70 5.92
N LEU A 244 -15.67 -8.52 5.18
CA LEU A 244 -15.74 -8.26 3.74
C LEU A 244 -15.85 -9.55 2.91
N GLY A 245 -15.62 -10.73 3.49
CA GLY A 245 -15.64 -12.00 2.77
C GLY A 245 -14.62 -12.03 1.61
N ILE A 246 -13.42 -11.48 1.83
CA ILE A 246 -12.34 -11.44 0.85
C ILE A 246 -11.31 -12.48 1.25
N THR A 247 -11.08 -13.47 0.38
CA THR A 247 -9.96 -14.39 0.51
C THR A 247 -8.70 -13.69 0.00
N PRO A 248 -7.65 -13.52 0.84
CA PRO A 248 -6.43 -12.85 0.42
C PRO A 248 -5.77 -13.56 -0.76
N THR A 249 -5.39 -12.80 -1.76
CA THR A 249 -4.55 -13.29 -2.86
C THR A 249 -3.16 -13.63 -2.31
N GLU A 250 -2.59 -14.77 -2.71
CA GLU A 250 -1.26 -15.19 -2.27
C GLU A 250 -0.20 -14.16 -2.63
N MET A 251 0.66 -13.81 -1.67
CA MET A 251 1.70 -12.78 -1.83
C MET A 251 2.64 -13.08 -3.01
N GLU A 252 3.02 -14.35 -3.17
CA GLU A 252 3.88 -14.77 -4.28
C GLU A 252 3.22 -14.53 -5.64
N LYS A 253 1.92 -14.82 -5.75
CA LYS A 253 1.15 -14.54 -6.97
C LYS A 253 1.14 -13.05 -7.29
N SER A 254 0.88 -12.20 -6.31
CA SER A 254 0.87 -10.74 -6.49
C SER A 254 2.22 -10.19 -6.96
N ILE A 255 3.32 -10.73 -6.41
CA ILE A 255 4.70 -10.37 -6.79
C ILE A 255 4.99 -10.78 -8.24
N ILE A 256 4.65 -12.00 -8.60
CA ILE A 256 4.91 -12.56 -9.94
C ILE A 256 4.05 -11.86 -10.99
N ASP A 257 2.74 -11.67 -10.73
CA ASP A 257 1.82 -10.99 -11.64
C ASP A 257 2.27 -9.55 -11.94
N MET A 258 2.74 -8.83 -10.90
CA MET A 258 3.27 -7.49 -11.08
C MET A 258 4.53 -7.49 -11.95
N ALA A 259 5.47 -8.39 -11.68
CA ALA A 259 6.72 -8.46 -12.44
C ALA A 259 6.47 -8.75 -13.93
N TYR A 260 5.60 -9.70 -14.25
CA TYR A 260 5.21 -9.98 -15.64
C TYR A 260 4.56 -8.75 -16.30
N SER A 261 3.58 -8.11 -15.63
CA SER A 261 2.97 -6.88 -16.11
C SER A 261 3.99 -5.80 -16.43
N MET A 262 4.96 -5.59 -15.53
CA MET A 262 6.01 -4.57 -15.71
C MET A 262 6.91 -4.87 -16.91
N ILE A 263 7.22 -6.14 -17.15
CA ILE A 263 8.04 -6.55 -18.30
C ILE A 263 7.24 -6.40 -19.59
N ASP A 264 5.97 -6.81 -19.58
CA ASP A 264 5.11 -6.77 -20.77
C ASP A 264 4.80 -5.33 -21.19
N GLU A 265 4.55 -4.43 -20.23
CA GLU A 265 4.31 -3.00 -20.47
C GLU A 265 5.60 -2.18 -20.72
N GLY A 266 6.79 -2.81 -20.66
CA GLY A 266 8.06 -2.17 -20.98
C GLY A 266 8.69 -1.34 -19.85
N PHE A 267 8.17 -1.40 -18.61
CA PHE A 267 8.79 -0.77 -17.44
C PHE A 267 10.08 -1.45 -17.00
N VAL A 268 10.23 -2.72 -17.34
CA VAL A 268 11.43 -3.52 -17.15
C VAL A 268 11.87 -4.06 -18.49
N LYS A 269 13.15 -3.91 -18.82
CA LYS A 269 13.72 -4.38 -20.07
C LYS A 269 13.59 -5.90 -20.22
N ARG A 270 13.05 -6.36 -21.34
CA ARG A 270 13.01 -7.79 -21.67
C ARG A 270 14.41 -8.33 -21.91
N THR A 271 14.71 -9.47 -21.29
CA THR A 271 15.92 -10.25 -21.56
C THR A 271 15.73 -11.09 -22.82
N LYS A 272 16.81 -11.67 -23.35
CA LYS A 272 16.72 -12.63 -24.47
C LYS A 272 16.03 -13.95 -24.09
N GLY A 273 16.00 -14.27 -22.79
CA GLY A 273 15.37 -15.49 -22.26
C GLY A 273 13.94 -15.29 -21.78
N TYR A 274 13.37 -14.08 -21.92
CA TYR A 274 12.02 -13.81 -21.48
C TYR A 274 11.00 -14.57 -22.35
N ASN A 275 10.15 -15.38 -21.72
CA ASN A 275 9.17 -16.25 -22.37
C ASN A 275 7.71 -15.93 -22.01
N GLY A 276 7.49 -14.82 -21.28
CA GLY A 276 6.14 -14.39 -20.88
C GLY A 276 5.57 -15.21 -19.72
N ASN A 277 4.38 -14.84 -19.30
CA ASN A 277 3.64 -15.57 -18.25
C ASN A 277 2.88 -16.76 -18.86
N GLN A 278 3.46 -17.95 -18.79
CA GLN A 278 2.86 -19.17 -19.36
C GLN A 278 1.55 -19.56 -18.66
N SER A 279 1.34 -19.24 -17.39
CA SER A 279 0.08 -19.50 -16.70
C SER A 279 -1.08 -18.63 -17.23
N ARG A 280 -0.85 -17.38 -17.61
CA ARG A 280 -1.85 -16.51 -18.27
C ARG A 280 -2.25 -17.02 -19.65
N ASN A 281 -1.31 -17.60 -20.38
CA ASN A 281 -1.59 -18.13 -21.72
C ASN A 281 -2.50 -19.35 -21.71
N ASN A 282 -2.49 -20.11 -20.63
CA ASN A 282 -3.37 -21.28 -20.45
C ASN A 282 -4.79 -20.88 -20.00
N GLU A 283 -4.95 -19.81 -19.19
CA GLU A 283 -6.27 -19.29 -18.78
C GLU A 283 -7.03 -18.62 -19.93
N ASN A 284 -6.34 -17.99 -20.88
CA ASN A 284 -6.95 -17.37 -22.06
C ASN A 284 -7.32 -18.37 -23.18
N ASN A 285 -6.88 -19.64 -23.08
CA ASN A 285 -7.15 -20.69 -24.05
C ASN A 285 -8.14 -21.74 -23.52
N SER A 286 -8.69 -21.57 -22.34
CA SER A 286 -9.73 -22.39 -21.70
C SER A 286 -11.04 -21.63 -21.60
#